data_52ec590d2005a2b0e163fd5576ef2148
#
_entry.id   52ec590d2005a2b0e163fd5576ef2148
#
_cell.length_a   1.000
_cell.length_b   1.000
_cell.length_c   1.000
_cell.angle_alpha   90.00
_cell.angle_beta   90.00
_cell.angle_gamma   90.00
#
_symmetry.space_group_name_H-M   'P 1'
#
loop_
_entity.id
_entity.type
_entity.pdbx_description
1 polymer ?
#
loop_
_entity_poly.entity_id
_entity_poly.type
_entity_poly.pdbx_seq_one_letter_code
_entity_poly.pdbx_strand_id
1 'polypeptide(L)'
;MNSEKRVLYAPLCDAFILVFVAALALVLTASLLARTGMPFTAAYPCGIVACVIGTLMASRGGRTLIALPSPSITAWLVYEEIIARGIAWQELLGIAAVVSFSGALLTRTKYAAALQASLPPIIRTGLIFGLGLTMLITAALYARILLPSPWALTMGGSLSDPLTYYTLIGVLLVLLLHAMRVRFALPLGMGIVTALTWAEGFWEIPAVPFLQPDILATAFVLTAPDAGDFLSAAALGLTLLFTLALESTVVLSA
;
A
#
# COMPACT_ATOMS: atom_id res chain seq x y z
N MET A 1 30.15 19.94 16.00
CA MET A 1 29.42 19.75 14.72
C MET A 1 28.51 20.95 14.55
N ASN A 2 28.81 21.83 13.56
CA ASN A 2 28.23 23.15 13.39
C ASN A 2 26.71 23.12 13.28
N SER A 3 26.01 24.10 13.86
CA SER A 3 24.56 24.27 13.86
C SER A 3 23.94 24.22 12.45
N GLU A 4 24.61 24.76 11.45
CA GLU A 4 24.19 24.71 10.05
C GLU A 4 24.12 23.28 9.48
N LYS A 5 25.04 22.39 9.85
CA LYS A 5 24.99 20.99 9.43
C LYS A 5 23.79 20.26 10.04
N ARG A 6 23.43 20.54 11.29
CA ARG A 6 22.23 19.95 11.91
C ARG A 6 20.93 20.35 11.21
N VAL A 7 20.84 21.57 10.73
CA VAL A 7 19.67 22.11 10.02
C VAL A 7 19.46 21.40 8.67
N LEU A 8 20.54 21.00 8.00
CA LEU A 8 20.46 20.32 6.69
C LEU A 8 20.32 18.80 6.80
N TYR A 9 20.98 18.18 7.79
CA TYR A 9 20.97 16.71 7.95
C TYR A 9 19.64 16.16 8.49
N ALA A 10 18.95 16.90 9.35
CA ALA A 10 17.66 16.45 9.91
C ALA A 10 16.60 16.23 8.81
N PRO A 11 16.31 17.20 7.92
CA PRO A 11 15.31 17.00 6.86
C PRO A 11 15.73 15.97 5.82
N LEU A 12 17.04 15.78 5.56
CA LEU A 12 17.52 14.72 4.65
C LEU A 12 17.29 13.33 5.24
N CYS A 13 17.54 13.14 6.53
CA CYS A 13 17.26 11.88 7.21
C CYS A 13 15.76 11.57 7.22
N ASP A 14 14.93 12.56 7.49
CA ASP A 14 13.48 12.40 7.50
C ASP A 14 12.94 12.11 6.09
N ALA A 15 13.48 12.76 5.06
CA ALA A 15 13.17 12.48 3.66
C ALA A 15 13.58 11.05 3.25
N PHE A 16 14.75 10.58 3.69
CA PHE A 16 15.20 9.21 3.42
C PHE A 16 14.26 8.17 4.05
N ILE A 17 13.87 8.36 5.32
CA ILE A 17 12.93 7.47 6.00
C ILE A 17 11.59 7.45 5.25
N LEU A 18 11.12 8.62 4.83
CA LEU A 18 9.86 8.76 4.10
C LEU A 18 9.88 8.03 2.74
N VAL A 19 10.97 8.18 1.97
CA VAL A 19 11.18 7.46 0.71
C VAL A 19 11.27 5.95 0.94
N PHE A 20 11.94 5.53 2.02
CA PHE A 20 12.05 4.11 2.37
C PHE A 20 10.68 3.50 2.71
N VAL A 21 9.86 4.19 3.52
CA VAL A 21 8.49 3.75 3.85
C VAL A 21 7.62 3.73 2.59
N ALA A 22 7.79 4.72 1.71
CA ALA A 22 7.10 4.77 0.42
C ALA A 22 7.46 3.56 -0.46
N ALA A 23 8.74 3.22 -0.56
CA ALA A 23 9.20 2.06 -1.32
C ALA A 23 8.62 0.75 -0.78
N LEU A 24 8.53 0.59 0.55
CA LEU A 24 7.90 -0.58 1.18
C LEU A 24 6.41 -0.69 0.84
N ALA A 25 5.67 0.42 0.91
CA ALA A 25 4.26 0.45 0.54
C ALA A 25 4.05 0.05 -0.93
N LEU A 26 4.94 0.52 -1.83
CA LEU A 26 4.92 0.15 -3.24
C LEU A 26 5.24 -1.33 -3.46
N VAL A 27 6.23 -1.89 -2.77
CA VAL A 27 6.55 -3.33 -2.83
C VAL A 27 5.37 -4.16 -2.35
N LEU A 28 4.74 -3.78 -1.22
CA LEU A 28 3.56 -4.47 -0.71
C LEU A 28 2.41 -4.43 -1.70
N THR A 29 2.10 -3.26 -2.26
CA THR A 29 1.05 -3.10 -3.27
C THR A 29 1.32 -3.93 -4.53
N ALA A 30 2.55 -3.90 -5.05
CA ALA A 30 2.94 -4.68 -6.22
C ALA A 30 2.91 -6.18 -5.95
N SER A 31 3.28 -6.63 -4.74
CA SER A 31 3.21 -8.05 -4.36
C SER A 31 1.78 -8.54 -4.18
N LEU A 32 0.87 -7.68 -3.72
CA LEU A 32 -0.57 -7.97 -3.69
C LEU A 32 -1.12 -8.16 -5.11
N LEU A 33 -0.82 -7.23 -6.02
CA LEU A 33 -1.23 -7.31 -7.42
C LEU A 33 -0.62 -8.51 -8.14
N ALA A 34 0.60 -8.91 -7.82
CA ALA A 34 1.22 -10.10 -8.39
C ALA A 34 0.47 -11.40 -8.08
N ARG A 35 -0.28 -11.46 -6.97
CA ARG A 35 -1.14 -12.61 -6.65
C ARG A 35 -2.32 -12.78 -7.60
N THR A 36 -2.67 -11.75 -8.35
CA THR A 36 -3.76 -11.77 -9.34
C THR A 36 -3.32 -12.21 -10.74
N GLY A 37 -2.04 -12.55 -10.91
CA GLY A 37 -1.44 -12.86 -12.21
C GLY A 37 -0.82 -11.66 -12.94
N MET A 38 -0.87 -10.45 -12.35
CA MET A 38 -0.14 -9.30 -12.88
C MET A 38 1.37 -9.48 -12.65
N PRO A 39 2.25 -9.28 -13.65
CA PRO A 39 3.69 -9.41 -13.43
C PRO A 39 4.19 -8.35 -12.43
N PHE A 40 4.91 -8.79 -11.40
CA PHE A 40 5.53 -7.88 -10.42
C PHE A 40 6.48 -6.88 -11.10
N THR A 41 7.21 -7.33 -12.13
CA THR A 41 8.13 -6.53 -12.93
C THR A 41 7.46 -5.37 -13.67
N ALA A 42 6.15 -5.42 -13.86
CA ALA A 42 5.35 -4.35 -14.42
C ALA A 42 4.64 -3.53 -13.33
N ALA A 43 4.03 -4.18 -12.35
CA ALA A 43 3.25 -3.51 -11.29
C ALA A 43 4.10 -2.55 -10.46
N TYR A 44 5.32 -2.98 -10.07
CA TYR A 44 6.20 -2.17 -9.22
C TYR A 44 6.70 -0.89 -9.91
N PRO A 45 7.30 -0.93 -11.13
CA PRO A 45 7.73 0.29 -11.81
C PRO A 45 6.57 1.21 -12.19
N CYS A 46 5.41 0.68 -12.59
CA CYS A 46 4.22 1.50 -12.83
C CYS A 46 3.77 2.24 -11.55
N GLY A 47 3.82 1.56 -10.40
CA GLY A 47 3.54 2.17 -9.10
C GLY A 47 4.51 3.30 -8.76
N ILE A 48 5.81 3.14 -9.04
CA ILE A 48 6.83 4.19 -8.84
C ILE A 48 6.50 5.39 -9.72
N VAL A 49 6.23 5.19 -11.01
CA VAL A 49 5.91 6.28 -11.94
C VAL A 49 4.66 7.03 -11.49
N ALA A 50 3.60 6.31 -11.10
CA ALA A 50 2.38 6.92 -10.58
C ALA A 50 2.62 7.73 -9.30
N CYS A 51 3.42 7.20 -8.36
CA CYS A 51 3.81 7.87 -7.13
C CYS A 51 4.60 9.17 -7.40
N VAL A 52 5.57 9.13 -8.32
CA VAL A 52 6.38 10.30 -8.70
C VAL A 52 5.49 11.37 -9.32
N ILE A 53 4.65 11.00 -10.29
CA ILE A 53 3.74 11.95 -10.96
C ILE A 53 2.76 12.55 -9.94
N GLY A 54 2.12 11.73 -9.11
CA GLY A 54 1.19 12.17 -8.08
C GLY A 54 1.84 13.13 -7.07
N THR A 55 3.04 12.82 -6.62
CA THR A 55 3.81 13.66 -5.69
C THR A 55 4.21 15.00 -6.32
N LEU A 56 4.65 15.00 -7.58
CA LEU A 56 4.97 16.22 -8.32
C LEU A 56 3.73 17.10 -8.54
N MET A 57 2.58 16.50 -8.81
CA MET A 57 1.32 17.24 -8.92
C MET A 57 0.89 17.83 -7.58
N ALA A 58 1.02 17.09 -6.48
CA ALA A 58 0.71 17.56 -5.13
C ALA A 58 1.63 18.73 -4.71
N SER A 59 2.93 18.64 -5.03
CA SER A 59 3.91 19.67 -4.69
C SER A 59 3.64 21.01 -5.40
N ARG A 60 3.10 20.97 -6.64
CA ARG A 60 2.67 22.19 -7.35
C ARG A 60 1.52 22.92 -6.65
N GLY A 61 0.70 22.19 -5.87
CA GLY A 61 -0.33 22.76 -5.02
C GLY A 61 0.17 23.36 -3.71
N GLY A 62 1.49 23.47 -3.50
CA GLY A 62 2.11 24.00 -2.27
C GLY A 62 2.01 23.05 -1.08
N ARG A 63 1.69 21.78 -1.30
CA ARG A 63 1.59 20.74 -0.26
C ARG A 63 2.77 19.79 -0.32
N THR A 64 3.40 19.54 0.82
CA THR A 64 4.49 18.56 0.97
C THR A 64 3.91 17.18 1.28
N LEU A 65 3.23 16.58 0.29
CA LEU A 65 2.61 15.26 0.41
C LEU A 65 3.26 14.28 -0.56
N ILE A 66 3.48 13.06 -0.12
CA ILE A 66 3.84 11.95 -1.01
C ILE A 66 2.55 11.23 -1.38
N ALA A 67 2.26 11.16 -2.67
CA ALA A 67 1.14 10.37 -3.19
C ALA A 67 1.57 8.90 -3.26
N LEU A 68 1.03 8.07 -2.35
CA LEU A 68 1.27 6.63 -2.32
C LEU A 68 -0.02 5.89 -2.68
N PRO A 69 0.09 4.73 -3.37
CA PRO A 69 -1.04 3.84 -3.49
C PRO A 69 -1.41 3.30 -2.11
N SER A 70 -2.70 3.16 -1.85
CA SER A 70 -3.20 2.61 -0.59
C SER A 70 -3.10 1.08 -0.60
N PRO A 71 -2.23 0.46 0.22
CA PRO A 71 -2.15 -0.99 0.28
C PRO A 71 -3.42 -1.63 0.85
N SER A 72 -4.17 -0.94 1.71
CA SER A 72 -5.43 -1.44 2.29
C SER A 72 -6.53 -1.55 1.23
N ILE A 73 -6.71 -0.54 0.39
CA ILE A 73 -7.66 -0.60 -0.73
C ILE A 73 -7.22 -1.67 -1.73
N THR A 74 -5.92 -1.73 -2.04
CA THR A 74 -5.39 -2.76 -2.94
C THR A 74 -5.61 -4.16 -2.39
N ALA A 75 -5.42 -4.40 -1.09
CA ALA A 75 -5.69 -5.67 -0.45
C ALA A 75 -7.17 -6.06 -0.56
N TRP A 76 -8.07 -5.11 -0.28
CA TRP A 76 -9.50 -5.34 -0.44
C TRP A 76 -9.86 -5.71 -1.88
N LEU A 77 -9.38 -4.97 -2.88
CA LEU A 77 -9.63 -5.26 -4.29
C LEU A 77 -9.09 -6.63 -4.72
N VAL A 78 -7.88 -6.97 -4.29
CA VAL A 78 -7.24 -8.24 -4.64
C VAL A 78 -7.98 -9.43 -4.03
N TYR A 79 -8.28 -9.38 -2.73
CA TYR A 79 -8.87 -10.52 -2.04
C TYR A 79 -10.37 -10.64 -2.30
N GLU A 80 -11.11 -9.56 -2.27
CA GLU A 80 -12.58 -9.58 -2.42
C GLU A 80 -13.00 -9.60 -3.89
N GLU A 81 -12.46 -8.71 -4.71
CA GLU A 81 -12.98 -8.55 -6.06
C GLU A 81 -12.32 -9.53 -7.05
N ILE A 82 -10.99 -9.71 -6.99
CA ILE A 82 -10.30 -10.56 -7.93
C ILE A 82 -10.33 -12.03 -7.48
N ILE A 83 -9.91 -12.33 -6.24
CA ILE A 83 -9.78 -13.71 -5.79
C ILE A 83 -11.15 -14.31 -5.44
N ALA A 84 -12.00 -13.60 -4.70
CA ALA A 84 -13.28 -14.15 -4.26
C ALA A 84 -14.37 -14.09 -5.33
N ARG A 85 -14.45 -12.99 -6.11
CA ARG A 85 -15.46 -12.82 -7.17
C ARG A 85 -14.99 -13.22 -8.55
N GLY A 86 -13.69 -13.41 -8.77
CA GLY A 86 -13.11 -13.85 -10.05
C GLY A 86 -13.05 -12.75 -11.12
N ILE A 87 -13.12 -11.47 -10.76
CA ILE A 87 -12.98 -10.36 -11.71
C ILE A 87 -11.56 -10.34 -12.25
N ALA A 88 -11.40 -10.22 -13.58
CA ALA A 88 -10.07 -10.11 -14.18
C ALA A 88 -9.38 -8.81 -13.76
N TRP A 89 -8.07 -8.86 -13.46
CA TRP A 89 -7.32 -7.67 -13.03
C TRP A 89 -7.31 -6.57 -14.12
N GLN A 90 -7.41 -6.92 -15.41
CA GLN A 90 -7.50 -5.99 -16.53
C GLN A 90 -8.80 -5.18 -16.50
N GLU A 91 -9.89 -5.82 -16.17
CA GLU A 91 -11.20 -5.20 -16.00
C GLU A 91 -11.21 -4.26 -14.78
N LEU A 92 -10.63 -4.73 -13.67
CA LEU A 92 -10.48 -3.89 -12.47
C LEU A 92 -9.66 -2.63 -12.73
N LEU A 93 -8.59 -2.73 -13.54
CA LEU A 93 -7.82 -1.54 -13.96
C LEU A 93 -8.67 -0.59 -14.80
N GLY A 94 -9.54 -1.11 -15.67
CA GLY A 94 -10.49 -0.31 -16.44
C GLY A 94 -11.45 0.47 -15.53
N ILE A 95 -12.06 -0.21 -14.57
CA ILE A 95 -12.94 0.40 -13.57
C ILE A 95 -12.18 1.45 -12.75
N ALA A 96 -10.97 1.13 -12.26
CA ALA A 96 -10.14 2.04 -11.49
C ALA A 96 -9.75 3.30 -12.28
N ALA A 97 -9.50 3.19 -13.58
CA ALA A 97 -9.21 4.33 -14.45
C ALA A 97 -10.43 5.27 -14.56
N VAL A 98 -11.62 4.73 -14.78
CA VAL A 98 -12.88 5.51 -14.83
C VAL A 98 -13.15 6.19 -13.49
N VAL A 99 -12.98 5.46 -12.39
CA VAL A 99 -13.15 5.97 -11.01
C VAL A 99 -12.16 7.10 -10.72
N SER A 100 -10.89 6.91 -11.09
CA SER A 100 -9.86 7.93 -10.89
C SER A 100 -10.15 9.21 -11.68
N PHE A 101 -10.60 9.07 -12.93
CA PHE A 101 -10.98 10.20 -13.77
C PHE A 101 -12.21 10.93 -13.20
N SER A 102 -13.27 10.19 -12.82
CA SER A 102 -14.48 10.77 -12.22
C SER A 102 -14.18 11.42 -10.86
N GLY A 103 -13.31 10.80 -10.04
CA GLY A 103 -12.83 11.37 -8.79
C GLY A 103 -12.07 12.67 -8.99
N ALA A 104 -11.15 12.72 -9.97
CA ALA A 104 -10.42 13.93 -10.31
C ALA A 104 -11.35 15.06 -10.78
N LEU A 105 -12.42 14.73 -11.51
CA LEU A 105 -13.45 15.71 -11.89
C LEU A 105 -14.25 16.18 -10.67
N LEU A 106 -14.63 15.26 -9.79
CA LEU A 106 -15.39 15.55 -8.58
C LEU A 106 -14.62 16.49 -7.63
N THR A 107 -13.30 16.32 -7.51
CA THR A 107 -12.46 17.19 -6.66
C THR A 107 -12.45 18.66 -7.10
N ARG A 108 -12.77 18.95 -8.34
CA ARG A 108 -12.92 20.32 -8.85
C ARG A 108 -14.25 20.97 -8.52
N THR A 109 -15.17 20.21 -7.98
CA THR A 109 -16.51 20.69 -7.63
C THR A 109 -16.58 21.11 -6.15
N LYS A 110 -17.56 21.96 -5.83
CA LYS A 110 -17.87 22.33 -4.43
C LYS A 110 -18.32 21.15 -3.56
N TYR A 111 -18.78 20.06 -4.18
CA TYR A 111 -19.25 18.87 -3.47
C TYR A 111 -18.11 18.13 -2.74
N ALA A 112 -16.89 18.12 -3.27
CA ALA A 112 -15.75 17.52 -2.59
C ALA A 112 -15.45 18.21 -1.25
N ALA A 113 -15.44 19.55 -1.23
CA ALA A 113 -15.25 20.34 -0.01
C ALA A 113 -16.40 20.13 0.97
N ALA A 114 -17.65 20.08 0.48
CA ALA A 114 -18.82 19.81 1.31
C ALA A 114 -18.78 18.41 1.93
N LEU A 115 -18.36 17.39 1.19
CA LEU A 115 -18.20 16.03 1.70
C LEU A 115 -17.13 15.97 2.81
N GLN A 116 -16.01 16.65 2.62
CA GLN A 116 -14.97 16.74 3.66
C GLN A 116 -15.46 17.44 4.94
N ALA A 117 -16.24 18.52 4.78
CA ALA A 117 -16.77 19.28 5.92
C ALA A 117 -17.91 18.53 6.65
N SER A 118 -18.66 17.67 5.98
CA SER A 118 -19.79 16.95 6.55
C SER A 118 -19.41 15.72 7.39
N LEU A 119 -18.16 15.24 7.30
CA LEU A 119 -17.72 14.06 8.04
C LEU A 119 -17.41 14.39 9.50
N PRO A 120 -18.17 13.82 10.46
CA PRO A 120 -17.86 13.97 11.89
C PRO A 120 -16.47 13.43 12.24
N PRO A 121 -15.78 14.01 13.25
CA PRO A 121 -14.44 13.55 13.66
C PRO A 121 -14.41 12.06 14.05
N ILE A 122 -15.47 11.55 14.66
CA ILE A 122 -15.57 10.15 15.07
C ILE A 122 -15.51 9.19 13.87
N ILE A 123 -16.14 9.55 12.74
CA ILE A 123 -16.10 8.74 11.52
C ILE A 123 -14.68 8.74 10.94
N ARG A 124 -13.98 9.88 10.93
CA ARG A 124 -12.59 9.97 10.48
C ARG A 124 -11.67 9.08 11.31
N THR A 125 -11.79 9.14 12.65
CA THR A 125 -11.02 8.28 13.54
C THR A 125 -11.33 6.79 13.31
N GLY A 126 -12.61 6.44 13.13
CA GLY A 126 -13.03 5.09 12.80
C GLY A 126 -12.44 4.57 11.48
N LEU A 127 -12.38 5.42 10.45
CA LEU A 127 -11.77 5.09 9.16
C LEU A 127 -10.26 4.84 9.29
N ILE A 128 -9.53 5.71 10.02
CA ILE A 128 -8.09 5.52 10.27
C ILE A 128 -7.85 4.17 10.97
N PHE A 129 -8.65 3.89 12.00
CA PHE A 129 -8.56 2.62 12.72
C PHE A 129 -8.85 1.42 11.81
N GLY A 130 -9.91 1.50 11.01
CA GLY A 130 -10.28 0.46 10.05
C GLY A 130 -9.19 0.19 9.00
N LEU A 131 -8.62 1.24 8.42
CA LEU A 131 -7.49 1.13 7.49
C LEU A 131 -6.26 0.49 8.16
N GLY A 132 -5.93 0.93 9.38
CA GLY A 132 -4.84 0.35 10.16
C GLY A 132 -5.06 -1.13 10.47
N LEU A 133 -6.28 -1.52 10.83
CA LEU A 133 -6.65 -2.91 11.10
C LEU A 133 -6.55 -3.78 9.84
N THR A 134 -7.01 -3.29 8.70
CA THR A 134 -6.89 -3.98 7.40
C THR A 134 -5.43 -4.24 7.06
N MET A 135 -4.56 -3.23 7.25
CA MET A 135 -3.12 -3.38 7.03
C MET A 135 -2.49 -4.39 7.99
N LEU A 136 -2.89 -4.37 9.26
CA LEU A 136 -2.39 -5.31 10.26
C LEU A 136 -2.78 -6.75 9.93
N ILE A 137 -4.04 -6.99 9.56
CA ILE A 137 -4.52 -8.32 9.17
C ILE A 137 -3.78 -8.78 7.90
N THR A 138 -3.64 -7.92 6.90
CA THR A 138 -2.91 -8.24 5.67
C THR A 138 -1.45 -8.61 5.98
N ALA A 139 -0.78 -7.84 6.81
CA ALA A 139 0.59 -8.15 7.24
C ALA A 139 0.69 -9.48 7.98
N ALA A 140 -0.27 -9.78 8.88
CA ALA A 140 -0.32 -11.03 9.62
C ALA A 140 -0.55 -12.26 8.71
N LEU A 141 -1.35 -12.10 7.65
CA LEU A 141 -1.54 -13.14 6.62
C LEU A 141 -0.26 -13.36 5.80
N TYR A 142 0.46 -12.31 5.43
CA TYR A 142 1.74 -12.42 4.74
C TYR A 142 2.82 -13.07 5.59
N ALA A 143 2.85 -12.75 6.88
CA ALA A 143 3.77 -13.30 7.86
C ALA A 143 3.40 -14.72 8.32
N ARG A 144 2.33 -15.29 7.81
CA ARG A 144 1.75 -16.58 8.25
C ARG A 144 1.44 -16.66 9.74
N ILE A 145 1.31 -15.52 10.40
CA ILE A 145 0.81 -15.45 11.78
C ILE A 145 -0.67 -15.82 11.80
N LEU A 146 -1.41 -15.41 10.76
CA LEU A 146 -2.78 -15.82 10.49
C LEU A 146 -2.80 -16.65 9.21
N LEU A 147 -3.51 -17.79 9.25
CA LEU A 147 -3.72 -18.65 8.09
C LEU A 147 -5.19 -18.65 7.71
N PRO A 148 -5.53 -18.57 6.42
CA PRO A 148 -6.91 -18.71 5.99
C PRO A 148 -7.42 -20.14 6.32
N SER A 149 -8.62 -20.23 6.87
CA SER A 149 -9.24 -21.50 7.23
C SER A 149 -10.61 -21.64 6.56
N PRO A 150 -10.97 -22.82 6.04
CA PRO A 150 -12.30 -23.06 5.48
C PRO A 150 -13.40 -23.07 6.54
N TRP A 151 -13.06 -23.27 7.82
CA TRP A 151 -14.02 -23.42 8.93
C TRP A 151 -14.11 -22.20 9.84
N ALA A 152 -13.13 -21.34 9.78
CA ALA A 152 -13.06 -20.10 10.55
C ALA A 152 -12.43 -19.00 9.73
N LEU A 153 -12.65 -17.73 10.09
CA LEU A 153 -12.04 -16.59 9.39
C LEU A 153 -10.52 -16.73 9.29
N THR A 154 -9.87 -17.20 10.34
CA THR A 154 -8.42 -17.40 10.38
C THR A 154 -8.05 -18.47 11.41
N MET A 155 -6.95 -19.16 11.18
CA MET A 155 -6.28 -20.01 12.16
C MET A 155 -4.95 -19.37 12.56
N GLY A 156 -4.52 -19.61 13.80
CA GLY A 156 -3.18 -19.21 14.23
C GLY A 156 -2.09 -20.00 13.47
N GLY A 157 -1.07 -19.30 13.02
CA GLY A 157 0.11 -19.91 12.43
C GLY A 157 0.98 -20.63 13.48
N SER A 158 1.91 -21.44 13.00
CA SER A 158 2.87 -22.13 13.86
C SER A 158 4.09 -21.23 14.15
N LEU A 159 4.49 -21.13 15.41
CA LEU A 159 5.76 -20.47 15.76
C LEU A 159 7.00 -21.23 15.24
N SER A 160 6.83 -22.48 14.78
CA SER A 160 7.89 -23.22 14.13
C SER A 160 8.12 -22.80 12.69
N ASP A 161 7.21 -22.03 12.07
CA ASP A 161 7.41 -21.47 10.73
C ASP A 161 8.45 -20.33 10.81
N PRO A 162 9.58 -20.45 10.08
CA PRO A 162 10.61 -19.42 10.06
C PRO A 162 10.07 -18.03 9.73
N LEU A 163 9.13 -17.91 8.81
CA LEU A 163 8.54 -16.65 8.42
C LEU A 163 7.79 -15.98 9.59
N THR A 164 7.08 -16.78 10.38
CA THR A 164 6.32 -16.29 11.54
C THR A 164 7.25 -15.78 12.64
N TYR A 165 8.24 -16.57 13.06
CA TYR A 165 9.10 -16.16 14.17
C TYR A 165 10.04 -15.02 13.80
N TYR A 166 10.60 -14.98 12.56
CA TYR A 166 11.41 -13.83 12.12
C TYR A 166 10.59 -12.55 12.05
N THR A 167 9.33 -12.63 11.61
CA THR A 167 8.45 -11.46 11.61
C THR A 167 8.18 -10.96 13.02
N LEU A 168 7.90 -11.85 13.96
CA LEU A 168 7.70 -11.47 15.36
C LEU A 168 8.96 -10.85 15.98
N ILE A 169 10.13 -11.46 15.76
CA ILE A 169 11.42 -10.88 16.18
C ILE A 169 11.61 -9.49 15.57
N GLY A 170 11.31 -9.35 14.26
CA GLY A 170 11.45 -8.08 13.55
C GLY A 170 10.56 -6.99 14.13
N VAL A 171 9.29 -7.30 14.38
CA VAL A 171 8.34 -6.35 15.00
C VAL A 171 8.83 -5.94 16.39
N LEU A 172 9.26 -6.90 17.22
CA LEU A 172 9.75 -6.62 18.56
C LEU A 172 11.03 -5.76 18.55
N LEU A 173 11.93 -6.06 17.61
CA LEU A 173 13.15 -5.29 17.41
C LEU A 173 12.86 -3.85 16.97
N VAL A 174 11.95 -3.65 16.02
CA VAL A 174 11.56 -2.30 15.57
C VAL A 174 10.91 -1.52 16.70
N LEU A 175 10.03 -2.16 17.50
CA LEU A 175 9.41 -1.53 18.67
C LEU A 175 10.46 -1.14 19.72
N LEU A 176 11.43 -2.02 19.99
CA LEU A 176 12.53 -1.74 20.91
C LEU A 176 13.38 -0.55 20.44
N LEU A 177 13.79 -0.55 19.17
CA LEU A 177 14.55 0.55 18.55
C LEU A 177 13.76 1.86 18.59
N HIS A 178 12.46 1.79 18.36
CA HIS A 178 11.56 2.95 18.45
C HIS A 178 11.47 3.47 19.89
N ALA A 179 11.32 2.58 20.90
CA ALA A 179 11.33 2.94 22.30
C ALA A 179 12.66 3.60 22.72
N MET A 180 13.78 3.16 22.14
CA MET A 180 15.10 3.78 22.31
C MET A 180 15.26 5.10 21.53
N ARG A 181 14.21 5.59 20.87
CA ARG A 181 14.19 6.82 20.04
C ARG A 181 15.20 6.83 18.90
N VAL A 182 15.49 5.67 18.34
CA VAL A 182 16.35 5.55 17.15
C VAL A 182 15.55 6.00 15.94
N ARG A 183 16.00 7.06 15.24
CA ARG A 183 15.28 7.62 14.06
C ARG A 183 15.12 6.63 12.92
N PHE A 184 16.11 5.74 12.72
CA PHE A 184 16.09 4.71 11.67
C PHE A 184 15.60 3.35 12.17
N ALA A 185 14.70 3.30 13.18
CA ALA A 185 14.23 2.06 13.79
C ALA A 185 13.69 1.06 12.76
N LEU A 186 12.82 1.50 11.83
CA LEU A 186 12.22 0.65 10.83
C LEU A 186 13.24 0.11 9.80
N PRO A 187 14.04 0.94 9.10
CA PRO A 187 15.07 0.45 8.18
C PRO A 187 16.11 -0.46 8.85
N LEU A 188 16.55 -0.10 10.05
CA LEU A 188 17.50 -0.91 10.82
C LEU A 188 16.92 -2.27 11.21
N GLY A 189 15.69 -2.28 11.74
CA GLY A 189 15.03 -3.53 12.12
C GLY A 189 14.87 -4.46 10.94
N MET A 190 14.43 -3.95 9.80
CA MET A 190 14.31 -4.73 8.57
C MET A 190 15.67 -5.23 8.07
N GLY A 191 16.70 -4.38 8.08
CA GLY A 191 18.05 -4.77 7.67
C GLY A 191 18.63 -5.88 8.54
N ILE A 192 18.43 -5.81 9.87
CA ILE A 192 18.90 -6.83 10.81
C ILE A 192 18.18 -8.16 10.56
N VAL A 193 16.84 -8.15 10.42
CA VAL A 193 16.08 -9.37 10.15
C VAL A 193 16.47 -9.99 8.82
N THR A 194 16.65 -9.17 7.77
CA THR A 194 17.12 -9.66 6.47
C THR A 194 18.52 -10.28 6.56
N ALA A 195 19.44 -9.66 7.29
CA ALA A 195 20.77 -10.22 7.49
C ALA A 195 20.74 -11.54 8.27
N LEU A 196 19.87 -11.65 9.28
CA LEU A 196 19.67 -12.89 10.03
C LEU A 196 19.12 -14.01 9.16
N THR A 197 18.09 -13.73 8.35
CA THR A 197 17.48 -14.73 7.45
C THR A 197 18.45 -15.22 6.37
N TRP A 198 19.34 -14.35 5.89
CA TRP A 198 20.44 -14.74 4.99
C TRP A 198 21.52 -15.57 5.68
N ALA A 199 21.87 -15.20 6.90
CA ALA A 199 22.90 -15.94 7.67
C ALA A 199 22.45 -17.37 8.01
N GLU A 200 21.16 -17.57 8.26
CA GLU A 200 20.58 -18.90 8.50
C GLU A 200 20.25 -19.67 7.21
N GLY A 201 20.40 -19.04 6.04
CA GLY A 201 20.11 -19.67 4.75
C GLY A 201 18.62 -19.88 4.46
N PHE A 202 17.74 -19.21 5.22
CA PHE A 202 16.29 -19.28 4.98
C PHE A 202 15.87 -18.56 3.70
N TRP A 203 16.52 -17.44 3.37
CA TRP A 203 16.36 -16.72 2.11
C TRP A 203 17.65 -16.78 1.31
N GLU A 204 17.53 -17.19 0.05
CA GLU A 204 18.66 -17.12 -0.86
C GLU A 204 18.95 -15.67 -1.25
N ILE A 205 20.23 -15.32 -1.29
CA ILE A 205 20.64 -14.01 -1.81
C ILE A 205 20.33 -14.01 -3.31
N PRO A 206 19.53 -13.04 -3.81
CA PRO A 206 19.14 -13.03 -5.21
C PRO A 206 20.39 -12.91 -6.11
N ALA A 207 20.54 -13.88 -7.02
CA ALA A 207 21.64 -13.90 -8.00
C ALA A 207 21.57 -12.69 -8.96
N VAL A 208 20.37 -12.18 -9.20
CA VAL A 208 20.13 -10.98 -10.04
C VAL A 208 19.38 -9.95 -9.19
N PRO A 209 20.10 -8.93 -8.66
CA PRO A 209 19.50 -7.92 -7.77
C PRO A 209 18.56 -6.96 -8.50
N PHE A 210 18.64 -6.86 -9.82
CA PHE A 210 17.81 -5.97 -10.63
C PHE A 210 17.05 -6.76 -11.68
N LEU A 211 15.72 -6.77 -11.56
CA LEU A 211 14.82 -7.27 -12.59
C LEU A 211 14.58 -6.15 -13.63
N GLN A 212 14.59 -6.51 -14.91
CA GLN A 212 14.27 -5.56 -15.97
C GLN A 212 12.79 -5.13 -15.83
N PRO A 213 12.49 -3.82 -15.80
CA PRO A 213 11.12 -3.35 -15.74
C PRO A 213 10.40 -3.60 -17.05
N ASP A 214 9.27 -4.29 -17.00
CA ASP A 214 8.40 -4.53 -18.16
C ASP A 214 7.10 -3.72 -18.04
N ILE A 215 7.24 -2.40 -18.20
CA ILE A 215 6.10 -1.46 -18.09
C ILE A 215 5.06 -1.73 -19.17
N LEU A 216 5.48 -2.23 -20.34
CA LEU A 216 4.59 -2.46 -21.46
C LEU A 216 3.62 -3.62 -21.25
N ALA A 217 3.96 -4.57 -20.38
CA ALA A 217 3.08 -5.71 -20.06
C ALA A 217 1.75 -5.30 -19.40
N THR A 218 1.69 -4.12 -18.79
CA THR A 218 0.47 -3.57 -18.17
C THR A 218 -0.02 -2.30 -18.82
N ALA A 219 0.74 -1.72 -19.74
CA ALA A 219 0.35 -0.52 -20.45
C ALA A 219 -0.77 -0.84 -21.47
N PHE A 220 -1.86 -0.07 -21.40
CA PHE A 220 -3.00 -0.17 -22.32
C PHE A 220 -3.73 -1.54 -22.36
N VAL A 221 -3.58 -2.36 -21.33
CA VAL A 221 -4.28 -3.65 -21.18
C VAL A 221 -5.63 -3.46 -20.46
N LEU A 222 -6.23 -2.28 -20.58
CA LEU A 222 -7.53 -1.98 -19.99
C LEU A 222 -8.63 -2.69 -20.77
N THR A 223 -9.44 -3.48 -20.11
CA THR A 223 -10.66 -4.07 -20.68
C THR A 223 -11.88 -3.41 -20.05
N ALA A 224 -12.89 -3.17 -20.88
CA ALA A 224 -14.18 -2.73 -20.38
C ALA A 224 -14.93 -3.93 -19.79
N PRO A 225 -15.72 -3.73 -18.71
CA PRO A 225 -16.58 -4.78 -18.19
C PRO A 225 -17.57 -5.26 -19.26
N ASP A 226 -17.89 -6.55 -19.23
CA ASP A 226 -18.88 -7.13 -20.13
C ASP A 226 -20.26 -6.51 -19.90
N ALA A 227 -21.06 -6.41 -20.96
CA ALA A 227 -22.37 -5.77 -20.90
C ALA A 227 -23.32 -6.44 -19.88
N GLY A 228 -23.12 -7.73 -19.58
CA GLY A 228 -23.87 -8.46 -18.56
C GLY A 228 -23.49 -8.06 -17.13
N ASP A 229 -22.26 -7.63 -16.90
CA ASP A 229 -21.73 -7.31 -15.57
C ASP A 229 -21.62 -5.80 -15.31
N PHE A 230 -22.20 -4.99 -16.22
CA PHE A 230 -22.13 -3.53 -16.12
C PHE A 230 -22.68 -2.98 -14.78
N LEU A 231 -23.74 -3.57 -14.24
CA LEU A 231 -24.34 -3.12 -12.98
C LEU A 231 -23.40 -3.41 -11.79
N SER A 232 -22.76 -4.59 -11.76
CA SER A 232 -21.80 -4.97 -10.73
C SER A 232 -20.54 -4.12 -10.83
N ALA A 233 -20.04 -3.88 -12.03
CA ALA A 233 -18.91 -2.98 -12.28
C ALA A 233 -19.19 -1.52 -11.88
N ALA A 234 -20.41 -1.03 -12.15
CA ALA A 234 -20.84 0.30 -11.72
C ALA A 234 -20.95 0.40 -10.19
N ALA A 235 -21.50 -0.63 -9.52
CA ALA A 235 -21.57 -0.67 -8.07
C ALA A 235 -20.17 -0.70 -7.43
N LEU A 236 -19.25 -1.52 -7.98
CA LEU A 236 -17.86 -1.55 -7.57
C LEU A 236 -17.18 -0.20 -7.77
N GLY A 237 -17.38 0.43 -8.92
CA GLY A 237 -16.86 1.75 -9.23
C GLY A 237 -17.33 2.83 -8.25
N LEU A 238 -18.62 2.83 -7.90
CA LEU A 238 -19.17 3.74 -6.89
C LEU A 238 -18.59 3.49 -5.50
N THR A 239 -18.43 2.22 -5.10
CA THR A 239 -17.82 1.85 -3.82
C THR A 239 -16.37 2.30 -3.74
N LEU A 240 -15.60 2.09 -4.82
CA LEU A 240 -14.22 2.56 -4.94
C LEU A 240 -14.13 4.08 -4.86
N LEU A 241 -14.96 4.79 -5.61
CA LEU A 241 -14.99 6.26 -5.59
C LEU A 241 -15.29 6.78 -4.19
N PHE A 242 -16.26 6.18 -3.50
CA PHE A 242 -16.62 6.56 -2.13
C PHE A 242 -15.46 6.27 -1.15
N THR A 243 -14.84 5.09 -1.24
CA THR A 243 -13.71 4.70 -0.38
C THR A 243 -12.50 5.61 -0.60
N LEU A 244 -12.15 5.92 -1.85
CA LEU A 244 -11.07 6.86 -2.18
C LEU A 244 -11.38 8.28 -1.68
N ALA A 245 -12.63 8.74 -1.80
CA ALA A 245 -13.04 10.02 -1.27
C ALA A 245 -12.92 10.08 0.26
N LEU A 246 -13.32 9.03 0.97
CA LEU A 246 -13.17 8.93 2.42
C LEU A 246 -11.69 8.89 2.83
N GLU A 247 -10.85 8.06 2.18
CA GLU A 247 -9.43 7.97 2.49
C GLU A 247 -8.72 9.31 2.25
N SER A 248 -9.05 10.00 1.16
CA SER A 248 -8.49 11.33 0.88
C SER A 248 -8.84 12.37 1.96
N THR A 249 -10.04 12.28 2.55
CA THR A 249 -10.43 13.18 3.65
C THR A 249 -9.64 12.91 4.93
N VAL A 250 -9.32 11.64 5.20
CA VAL A 250 -8.51 11.21 6.34
C VAL A 250 -7.07 11.72 6.20
N VAL A 251 -6.44 11.50 5.05
CA VAL A 251 -5.06 11.93 4.78
C VAL A 251 -4.92 13.45 4.80
N LEU A 252 -5.91 14.20 4.31
CA LEU A 252 -5.86 15.66 4.28
C LEU A 252 -6.18 16.32 5.62
N SER A 253 -6.74 15.57 6.58
CA SER A 253 -7.09 16.06 7.91
C SER A 253 -6.07 15.71 9.00
N ALA A 254 -5.11 14.85 8.69
CA ALA A 254 -3.99 14.47 9.57
C ALA A 254 -2.82 15.43 9.40
#